data_8d9bfd685550ddc183240330ece9561e
#
_entry.id   8d9bfd685550ddc183240330ece9561e
#
_cell.length_a   1.000
_cell.length_b   1.000
_cell.length_c   1.000
_cell.angle_alpha   90.00
_cell.angle_beta   90.00
_cell.angle_gamma   90.00
#
_symmetry.space_group_name_H-M   'P 1'
#
loop_
_entity.id
_entity.type
_entity.pdbx_description
1 polymer ?
#
loop_
_entity_poly.entity_id
_entity_poly.type
_entity_poly.pdbx_seq_one_letter_code
_entity_poly.pdbx_strand_id
1 'polypeptide(L)'
;MQRFITLAFSTLLLLSLNAATPETHYTVIVSLDGFRWDYPDMYKTPNLNRMAADGVKAVMLPSYPASTFPNHYTLATGLVPDHHGIINNTFWDVKNRRQYSMGDSATRNNPEYYFGEPIWITAQKQGVKTGNMYWVGSDIAIKKSHPTYYRPWNAKPFLTFEQRIDTVLTWLQKPEPERPRLIMLYFEEPDGSGHHNGPCSLPTGAVVQHMDSLVGVLRKKIEALPFGKDINLIVTSDHGMTDISPERVVNINDYVKPEWCEVIDGRTPTSIFSKPEYRDSICNALKKAAHIRVWKKEEIPAELHYGSSDRIGDIVVAPELGWQFTDVARDTKGAHGYFPQSPDMQVMFRAIGPDFKRGYISGGFVNVDIYPLLSHLLQIVPEKTDGRFERIKDILR
;
A
#
# COMPACT_ATOMS: atom_id res chain seq x y z
N MET A 1 23.10 -84.21 -20.90
CA MET A 1 22.34 -83.35 -19.99
C MET A 1 22.68 -81.88 -20.31
N GLN A 2 21.92 -81.26 -21.20
CA GLN A 2 22.09 -79.83 -21.54
C GLN A 2 21.13 -79.01 -20.68
N ARG A 3 21.68 -78.06 -19.92
CA ARG A 3 20.89 -77.10 -19.10
C ARG A 3 20.66 -75.83 -19.96
N PHE A 4 19.41 -75.57 -20.29
CA PHE A 4 18.97 -74.27 -20.84
C PHE A 4 18.87 -73.23 -19.73
N ILE A 5 19.60 -72.12 -19.88
CA ILE A 5 19.50 -70.95 -19.02
C ILE A 5 18.59 -69.96 -19.77
N THR A 6 17.40 -69.74 -19.26
CA THR A 6 16.46 -68.75 -19.77
C THR A 6 16.78 -67.38 -19.13
N LEU A 7 17.27 -66.45 -19.94
CA LEU A 7 17.48 -65.05 -19.53
C LEU A 7 16.16 -64.32 -19.66
N ALA A 8 15.59 -63.87 -18.54
CA ALA A 8 14.43 -62.98 -18.53
C ALA A 8 14.91 -61.53 -18.64
N PHE A 9 14.61 -60.85 -19.73
CA PHE A 9 14.81 -59.43 -19.92
C PHE A 9 13.64 -58.69 -19.29
N SER A 10 13.84 -58.04 -18.12
CA SER A 10 12.89 -57.12 -17.53
C SER A 10 13.07 -55.75 -18.16
N THR A 11 12.15 -55.39 -19.06
CA THR A 11 12.06 -54.02 -19.61
C THR A 11 11.46 -53.09 -18.55
N LEU A 12 12.31 -52.27 -17.93
CA LEU A 12 11.91 -51.19 -17.01
C LEU A 12 11.34 -50.05 -17.88
N LEU A 13 10.01 -49.90 -17.91
CA LEU A 13 9.33 -48.77 -18.54
C LEU A 13 9.48 -47.55 -17.61
N LEU A 14 10.43 -46.67 -17.92
CA LEU A 14 10.54 -45.34 -17.27
C LEU A 14 9.38 -44.47 -17.76
N LEU A 15 8.30 -44.44 -17.01
CA LEU A 15 7.29 -43.40 -17.12
C LEU A 15 7.92 -42.07 -16.66
N SER A 16 8.39 -41.28 -17.61
CA SER A 16 8.70 -39.88 -17.36
C SER A 16 7.37 -39.15 -17.04
N LEU A 17 7.09 -38.92 -15.78
CA LEU A 17 6.10 -37.93 -15.38
C LEU A 17 6.64 -36.58 -15.86
N ASN A 18 6.16 -36.11 -16.99
CA ASN A 18 6.25 -34.73 -17.37
C ASN A 18 5.39 -33.95 -16.40
N ALA A 19 5.96 -33.55 -15.27
CA ALA A 19 5.38 -32.48 -14.48
C ALA A 19 5.37 -31.26 -15.40
N ALA A 20 4.19 -30.82 -15.82
CA ALA A 20 4.05 -29.57 -16.55
C ALA A 20 4.77 -28.49 -15.73
N THR A 21 5.74 -27.82 -16.34
CA THR A 21 6.35 -26.65 -15.70
C THR A 21 5.23 -25.67 -15.38
N PRO A 22 5.13 -25.17 -14.14
CA PRO A 22 4.09 -24.21 -13.79
C PRO A 22 4.13 -23.06 -14.79
N GLU A 23 2.97 -22.67 -15.32
CA GLU A 23 2.88 -21.53 -16.23
C GLU A 23 3.43 -20.29 -15.52
N THR A 24 4.32 -19.58 -16.19
CA THR A 24 4.92 -18.36 -15.65
C THR A 24 4.00 -17.20 -15.92
N HIS A 25 3.32 -16.71 -14.86
CA HIS A 25 2.53 -15.50 -14.97
C HIS A 25 3.31 -14.28 -14.48
N TYR A 26 2.90 -13.13 -15.00
CA TYR A 26 3.43 -11.81 -14.65
C TYR A 26 2.37 -11.04 -13.87
N THR A 27 2.77 -10.10 -13.04
CA THR A 27 1.83 -9.28 -12.26
C THR A 27 2.21 -7.81 -12.35
N VAL A 28 1.24 -6.99 -12.72
CA VAL A 28 1.32 -5.54 -12.61
C VAL A 28 0.33 -5.09 -11.55
N ILE A 29 0.81 -4.44 -10.50
CA ILE A 29 -0.02 -3.81 -9.48
C ILE A 29 0.09 -2.30 -9.59
N VAL A 30 -1.04 -1.63 -9.67
CA VAL A 30 -1.17 -0.17 -9.76
C VAL A 30 -1.80 0.34 -8.48
N SER A 31 -1.18 1.34 -7.86
CA SER A 31 -1.79 2.12 -6.78
C SER A 31 -2.15 3.51 -7.29
N LEU A 32 -3.41 3.89 -7.09
CA LEU A 32 -3.95 5.22 -7.33
C LEU A 32 -4.11 5.88 -5.96
N ASP A 33 -3.27 6.88 -5.64
CA ASP A 33 -3.26 7.50 -4.31
C ASP A 33 -4.61 8.14 -3.94
N GLY A 34 -5.10 7.88 -2.74
CA GLY A 34 -6.32 8.48 -2.24
C GLY A 34 -7.61 8.02 -2.95
N PHE A 35 -7.58 6.87 -3.65
CA PHE A 35 -8.72 6.41 -4.45
C PHE A 35 -9.72 5.61 -3.61
N ARG A 36 -10.79 6.25 -3.19
CA ARG A 36 -11.87 5.66 -2.37
C ARG A 36 -12.53 4.45 -3.05
N TRP A 37 -13.02 3.53 -2.22
CA TRP A 37 -13.73 2.32 -2.69
C TRP A 37 -14.99 2.63 -3.50
N ASP A 38 -15.69 3.73 -3.20
CA ASP A 38 -16.96 4.14 -3.77
C ASP A 38 -16.86 5.08 -5.00
N TYR A 39 -15.66 5.60 -5.31
CA TYR A 39 -15.46 6.45 -6.50
C TYR A 39 -15.93 5.80 -7.80
N PRO A 40 -15.79 4.47 -8.04
CA PRO A 40 -16.32 3.84 -9.25
C PRO A 40 -17.86 3.86 -9.35
N ASP A 41 -18.54 3.99 -8.23
CA ASP A 41 -20.01 4.08 -8.19
C ASP A 41 -20.48 5.56 -8.22
N MET A 42 -19.65 6.51 -7.76
CA MET A 42 -19.94 7.95 -7.76
C MET A 42 -19.67 8.62 -9.11
N TYR A 43 -18.64 8.17 -9.84
CA TYR A 43 -18.17 8.80 -11.06
C TYR A 43 -18.17 7.83 -12.24
N LYS A 44 -18.15 8.37 -13.46
CA LYS A 44 -18.11 7.55 -14.68
C LYS A 44 -16.72 6.90 -14.84
N THR A 45 -16.59 5.63 -14.46
CA THR A 45 -15.35 4.84 -14.52
C THR A 45 -15.54 3.53 -15.30
N PRO A 46 -15.77 3.61 -16.63
CA PRO A 46 -16.13 2.44 -17.43
C PRO A 46 -15.03 1.34 -17.45
N ASN A 47 -13.75 1.72 -17.34
CA ASN A 47 -12.65 0.77 -17.38
C ASN A 47 -12.51 -0.03 -16.07
N LEU A 48 -12.61 0.63 -14.91
CA LEU A 48 -12.63 -0.02 -13.60
C LEU A 48 -13.88 -0.89 -13.40
N ASN A 49 -15.03 -0.41 -13.90
CA ASN A 49 -16.28 -1.19 -13.87
C ASN A 49 -16.20 -2.42 -14.77
N ARG A 50 -15.53 -2.31 -15.92
CA ARG A 50 -15.27 -3.46 -16.79
C ARG A 50 -14.28 -4.44 -16.15
N MET A 51 -13.25 -3.95 -15.45
CA MET A 51 -12.36 -4.84 -14.68
C MET A 51 -13.12 -5.61 -13.60
N ALA A 52 -14.07 -4.96 -12.92
CA ALA A 52 -14.93 -5.63 -11.92
C ALA A 52 -15.79 -6.74 -12.54
N ALA A 53 -16.33 -6.52 -13.74
CA ALA A 53 -17.13 -7.51 -14.47
C ALA A 53 -16.29 -8.67 -15.02
N ASP A 54 -15.09 -8.38 -15.54
CA ASP A 54 -14.20 -9.36 -16.13
C ASP A 54 -13.38 -10.15 -15.10
N GLY A 55 -13.30 -9.67 -13.85
CA GLY A 55 -12.41 -10.21 -12.82
C GLY A 55 -12.98 -10.11 -11.42
N VAL A 56 -12.21 -9.54 -10.51
CA VAL A 56 -12.52 -9.42 -9.07
C VAL A 56 -12.82 -7.97 -8.69
N LYS A 57 -13.90 -7.79 -7.93
CA LYS A 57 -14.23 -6.56 -7.20
C LYS A 57 -14.14 -6.83 -5.70
N ALA A 58 -13.41 -5.99 -4.97
CA ALA A 58 -13.38 -5.99 -3.51
C ALA A 58 -13.26 -4.56 -2.96
N VAL A 59 -13.55 -4.44 -1.66
CA VAL A 59 -13.15 -3.30 -0.82
C VAL A 59 -11.99 -3.75 0.04
N MET A 60 -10.93 -2.96 0.09
CA MET A 60 -9.77 -3.23 0.92
C MET A 60 -9.66 -2.19 2.05
N LEU A 61 -9.37 -2.66 3.25
CA LEU A 61 -9.14 -1.78 4.39
C LEU A 61 -7.66 -1.43 4.47
N PRO A 62 -7.30 -0.13 4.54
CA PRO A 62 -5.92 0.28 4.81
C PRO A 62 -5.50 -0.07 6.25
N SER A 63 -4.21 0.02 6.53
CA SER A 63 -3.69 -0.01 7.90
C SER A 63 -3.85 1.36 8.56
N TYR A 64 -3.87 1.39 9.91
CA TYR A 64 -3.85 2.64 10.66
C TYR A 64 -2.42 3.15 10.87
N PRO A 65 -2.16 4.45 10.68
CA PRO A 65 -3.06 5.46 10.11
C PRO A 65 -3.24 5.28 8.59
N ALA A 66 -4.43 5.63 8.07
CA ALA A 66 -4.74 5.55 6.66
C ALA A 66 -4.04 6.68 5.88
N SER A 67 -2.72 6.58 5.72
CA SER A 67 -1.82 7.59 5.15
C SER A 67 -0.89 6.98 4.10
N THR A 68 -0.40 7.80 3.17
CA THR A 68 0.31 7.40 1.95
C THR A 68 1.53 6.51 2.20
N PHE A 69 2.54 7.02 2.91
CA PHE A 69 3.79 6.27 3.10
C PHE A 69 3.60 4.99 3.91
N PRO A 70 2.89 5.04 5.08
CA PRO A 70 2.57 3.82 5.80
C PRO A 70 1.92 2.74 4.94
N ASN A 71 0.88 3.10 4.19
CA ASN A 71 0.08 2.09 3.48
C ASN A 71 0.73 1.57 2.20
N HIS A 72 1.45 2.40 1.43
CA HIS A 72 2.25 1.90 0.31
C HIS A 72 3.37 0.95 0.77
N TYR A 73 3.99 1.24 1.94
CA TYR A 73 5.02 0.37 2.46
C TYR A 73 4.42 -0.90 3.11
N THR A 74 3.21 -0.80 3.67
CA THR A 74 2.41 -1.98 4.09
C THR A 74 2.11 -2.90 2.90
N LEU A 75 1.63 -2.37 1.76
CA LEU A 75 1.39 -3.16 0.54
C LEU A 75 2.65 -3.89 0.06
N ALA A 76 3.82 -3.28 0.25
CA ALA A 76 5.10 -3.84 -0.17
C ALA A 76 5.69 -4.85 0.81
N THR A 77 5.38 -4.78 2.10
CA THR A 77 6.00 -5.61 3.16
C THR A 77 5.05 -6.60 3.81
N GLY A 78 3.73 -6.38 3.68
CA GLY A 78 2.72 -7.15 4.42
C GLY A 78 2.77 -6.93 5.93
N LEU A 79 3.46 -5.89 6.39
CA LEU A 79 3.55 -5.50 7.80
C LEU A 79 2.68 -4.27 8.05
N VAL A 80 2.13 -4.17 9.27
CA VAL A 80 1.47 -2.94 9.73
C VAL A 80 2.50 -1.82 9.97
N PRO A 81 2.11 -0.55 9.96
CA PRO A 81 3.02 0.59 10.16
C PRO A 81 3.90 0.49 11.41
N ASP A 82 3.35 -0.03 12.49
CA ASP A 82 4.04 -0.24 13.75
C ASP A 82 5.23 -1.21 13.63
N HIS A 83 5.11 -2.22 12.76
CA HIS A 83 6.13 -3.24 12.53
C HIS A 83 7.13 -2.88 11.43
N HIS A 84 6.69 -2.19 10.37
CA HIS A 84 7.62 -1.78 9.31
C HIS A 84 8.28 -0.41 9.56
N GLY A 85 7.88 0.29 10.61
CA GLY A 85 8.55 1.48 11.12
C GLY A 85 8.17 2.82 10.48
N ILE A 86 7.51 2.86 9.34
CA ILE A 86 6.95 4.09 8.75
C ILE A 86 5.56 4.30 9.34
N ILE A 87 5.53 4.85 10.55
CA ILE A 87 4.31 4.92 11.36
C ILE A 87 3.35 6.04 10.94
N ASN A 88 3.83 7.02 10.18
CA ASN A 88 3.04 8.09 9.57
C ASN A 88 3.86 8.76 8.43
N ASN A 89 3.27 9.68 7.68
CA ASN A 89 3.97 10.51 6.70
C ASN A 89 5.02 11.45 7.35
N THR A 90 4.80 11.83 8.59
CA THR A 90 5.76 12.53 9.47
C THR A 90 5.69 11.91 10.87
N PHE A 91 6.83 11.74 11.52
CA PHE A 91 6.91 11.28 12.90
C PHE A 91 8.24 11.64 13.56
N TRP A 92 8.24 11.76 14.88
CA TRP A 92 9.44 12.02 15.65
C TRP A 92 10.28 10.76 15.81
N ASP A 93 11.55 10.86 15.45
CA ASP A 93 12.55 9.82 15.70
C ASP A 93 13.26 10.11 17.01
N VAL A 94 12.88 9.40 18.06
CA VAL A 94 13.42 9.55 19.42
C VAL A 94 14.92 9.26 19.44
N LYS A 95 15.38 8.23 18.69
CA LYS A 95 16.78 7.83 18.66
C LYS A 95 17.69 8.92 18.09
N ASN A 96 17.28 9.52 16.98
CA ASN A 96 18.08 10.54 16.30
C ASN A 96 17.66 11.96 16.68
N ARG A 97 16.67 12.13 17.56
CA ARG A 97 16.11 13.42 18.01
C ARG A 97 15.78 14.37 16.86
N ARG A 98 15.13 13.85 15.84
CA ARG A 98 14.72 14.60 14.65
C ARG A 98 13.40 14.10 14.10
N GLN A 99 12.71 14.94 13.35
CA GLN A 99 11.51 14.54 12.65
C GLN A 99 11.87 13.78 11.38
N TYR A 100 11.23 12.61 11.18
CA TYR A 100 11.10 12.00 9.85
C TYR A 100 10.00 12.72 9.08
N SER A 101 10.23 12.98 7.80
CA SER A 101 9.20 13.51 6.91
C SER A 101 9.35 12.90 5.51
N MET A 102 8.23 12.50 4.91
CA MET A 102 8.21 12.08 3.51
C MET A 102 8.66 13.20 2.54
N GLY A 103 8.51 14.45 2.93
CA GLY A 103 8.96 15.62 2.17
C GLY A 103 10.45 15.93 2.29
N ASP A 104 11.11 15.42 3.33
CA ASP A 104 12.56 15.62 3.53
C ASP A 104 13.36 14.44 2.98
N SER A 105 14.09 14.66 1.90
CA SER A 105 14.92 13.63 1.27
C SER A 105 16.01 13.07 2.20
N ALA A 106 16.48 13.83 3.19
CA ALA A 106 17.50 13.38 4.13
C ALA A 106 16.97 12.32 5.11
N THR A 107 15.68 12.36 5.43
CA THR A 107 15.04 11.33 6.26
C THR A 107 14.34 10.28 5.39
N ARG A 108 13.57 10.69 4.40
CA ARG A 108 12.86 9.76 3.49
C ARG A 108 13.80 8.75 2.84
N ASN A 109 14.99 9.15 2.40
CA ASN A 109 15.93 8.28 1.70
C ASN A 109 16.88 7.51 2.64
N ASN A 110 16.72 7.63 3.95
CA ASN A 110 17.53 6.87 4.90
C ASN A 110 16.91 5.49 5.14
N PRO A 111 17.59 4.38 4.75
CA PRO A 111 17.07 3.01 4.89
C PRO A 111 16.84 2.58 6.34
N GLU A 112 17.43 3.25 7.33
CA GLU A 112 17.23 2.94 8.76
C GLU A 112 15.80 3.18 9.24
N TYR A 113 14.99 3.93 8.49
CA TYR A 113 13.58 4.13 8.81
C TYR A 113 12.69 2.96 8.37
N TYR A 114 13.13 2.15 7.40
CA TYR A 114 12.34 1.15 6.71
C TYR A 114 12.65 -0.27 7.23
N PHE A 115 11.78 -0.79 8.08
CA PHE A 115 11.91 -2.14 8.62
C PHE A 115 11.18 -3.16 7.74
N GLY A 116 11.37 -4.45 8.05
CA GLY A 116 10.80 -5.53 7.26
C GLY A 116 11.57 -5.78 5.97
N GLU A 117 10.98 -6.53 5.07
CA GLU A 117 11.55 -6.83 3.76
C GLU A 117 10.49 -6.64 2.67
N PRO A 118 10.66 -5.64 1.79
CA PRO A 118 9.73 -5.42 0.69
C PRO A 118 9.74 -6.58 -0.30
N ILE A 119 8.60 -6.84 -0.92
CA ILE A 119 8.38 -7.94 -1.86
C ILE A 119 9.40 -7.99 -3.01
N TRP A 120 9.91 -6.85 -3.48
CA TRP A 120 10.93 -6.81 -4.53
C TRP A 120 12.27 -7.38 -4.07
N ILE A 121 12.62 -7.28 -2.79
CA ILE A 121 13.84 -7.88 -2.24
C ILE A 121 13.64 -9.39 -2.07
N THR A 122 12.53 -9.79 -1.46
CA THR A 122 12.17 -11.21 -1.29
C THR A 122 12.13 -11.95 -2.64
N ALA A 123 11.56 -11.32 -3.65
CA ALA A 123 11.50 -11.84 -5.02
C ALA A 123 12.90 -12.01 -5.62
N GLN A 124 13.74 -10.98 -5.54
CA GLN A 124 15.10 -11.01 -6.11
C GLN A 124 16.01 -12.04 -5.44
N LYS A 125 15.91 -12.24 -4.11
CA LYS A 125 16.63 -13.30 -3.40
C LYS A 125 16.29 -14.71 -3.94
N GLN A 126 15.11 -14.85 -4.53
CA GLN A 126 14.61 -16.10 -5.12
C GLN A 126 14.69 -16.10 -6.66
N GLY A 127 15.51 -15.22 -7.25
CA GLY A 127 15.77 -15.16 -8.68
C GLY A 127 14.68 -14.48 -9.52
N VAL A 128 13.67 -13.88 -8.89
CA VAL A 128 12.56 -13.19 -9.59
C VAL A 128 12.88 -11.71 -9.75
N LYS A 129 12.94 -11.22 -10.98
CA LYS A 129 13.14 -9.80 -11.28
C LYS A 129 11.88 -8.99 -11.03
N THR A 130 12.06 -7.73 -10.56
CA THR A 130 10.97 -6.81 -10.25
C THR A 130 11.21 -5.43 -10.86
N GLY A 131 10.13 -4.71 -11.11
CA GLY A 131 10.16 -3.32 -11.58
C GLY A 131 9.28 -2.43 -10.70
N ASN A 132 9.78 -1.27 -10.30
CA ASN A 132 9.05 -0.34 -9.45
C ASN A 132 9.09 1.07 -10.04
N MET A 133 7.91 1.58 -10.39
CA MET A 133 7.74 2.93 -10.92
C MET A 133 7.20 3.84 -9.83
N TYR A 134 8.09 4.63 -9.21
CA TYR A 134 7.79 5.58 -8.14
C TYR A 134 7.14 5.00 -6.88
N TRP A 135 7.18 3.69 -6.67
CA TRP A 135 6.61 3.09 -5.47
C TRP A 135 7.41 3.47 -4.22
N VAL A 136 6.70 3.78 -3.12
CA VAL A 136 7.32 4.19 -1.84
C VAL A 136 8.35 3.16 -1.38
N GLY A 137 9.56 3.63 -1.08
CA GLY A 137 10.67 2.80 -0.60
C GLY A 137 11.49 2.12 -1.70
N SER A 138 11.05 2.13 -2.97
CA SER A 138 11.74 1.42 -4.04
C SER A 138 13.04 2.08 -4.51
N ASP A 139 13.19 3.37 -4.27
CA ASP A 139 14.40 4.14 -4.57
C ASP A 139 15.37 4.25 -3.39
N ILE A 140 15.10 3.49 -2.33
CA ILE A 140 15.90 3.44 -1.10
C ILE A 140 16.62 2.10 -1.03
N ALA A 141 17.90 2.09 -0.68
CA ALA A 141 18.70 0.87 -0.56
C ALA A 141 18.34 0.06 0.72
N ILE A 142 17.07 -0.34 0.85
CA ILE A 142 16.59 -1.13 1.98
C ILE A 142 17.34 -2.47 1.97
N LYS A 143 17.90 -2.86 3.13
CA LYS A 143 18.78 -4.04 3.23
C LYS A 143 19.88 -4.06 2.15
N LYS A 144 20.37 -2.90 1.75
CA LYS A 144 21.40 -2.70 0.70
C LYS A 144 20.98 -3.18 -0.69
N SER A 145 19.68 -3.19 -0.98
CA SER A 145 19.13 -3.67 -2.25
C SER A 145 18.07 -2.73 -2.81
N HIS A 146 17.94 -2.72 -4.14
CA HIS A 146 16.89 -2.03 -4.89
C HIS A 146 16.13 -3.04 -5.75
N PRO A 147 14.94 -2.69 -6.27
CA PRO A 147 14.31 -3.46 -7.34
C PRO A 147 15.25 -3.59 -8.56
N THR A 148 15.08 -4.63 -9.39
CA THR A 148 15.89 -4.82 -10.61
C THR A 148 15.77 -3.62 -11.56
N TYR A 149 14.55 -3.11 -11.72
CA TYR A 149 14.25 -1.89 -12.46
C TYR A 149 13.48 -0.94 -11.54
N TYR A 150 13.88 0.30 -11.50
CA TYR A 150 13.15 1.31 -10.73
C TYR A 150 13.40 2.72 -11.24
N ARG A 151 12.50 3.62 -10.91
CA ARG A 151 12.64 5.05 -11.18
C ARG A 151 12.67 5.79 -9.85
N PRO A 152 13.79 6.46 -9.48
CA PRO A 152 13.84 7.29 -8.29
C PRO A 152 12.85 8.45 -8.36
N TRP A 153 12.21 8.78 -7.23
CA TRP A 153 11.22 9.86 -7.16
C TRP A 153 11.76 11.22 -7.58
N ASN A 154 13.02 11.51 -7.24
CA ASN A 154 13.68 12.77 -7.58
C ASN A 154 14.35 12.79 -8.95
N ALA A 155 14.28 11.69 -9.73
CA ALA A 155 14.89 11.62 -11.05
C ALA A 155 14.21 12.58 -12.04
N LYS A 156 15.03 13.29 -12.82
CA LYS A 156 14.56 14.22 -13.85
C LYS A 156 14.71 13.61 -15.24
N PRO A 157 13.78 13.90 -16.19
CA PRO A 157 12.52 14.59 -15.96
C PRO A 157 11.59 13.75 -15.09
N PHE A 158 10.68 14.38 -14.32
CA PHE A 158 9.59 13.67 -13.67
C PHE A 158 8.62 13.19 -14.75
N LEU A 159 8.28 11.90 -14.74
CA LEU A 159 7.50 11.29 -15.81
C LEU A 159 6.01 11.59 -15.65
N THR A 160 5.34 11.90 -16.77
CA THR A 160 3.87 11.95 -16.81
C THR A 160 3.29 10.55 -16.57
N PHE A 161 1.99 10.47 -16.31
CA PHE A 161 1.31 9.18 -16.08
C PHE A 161 1.42 8.25 -17.30
N GLU A 162 1.26 8.80 -18.51
CA GLU A 162 1.42 8.06 -19.77
C GLU A 162 2.85 7.54 -19.95
N GLN A 163 3.86 8.37 -19.65
CA GLN A 163 5.27 7.96 -19.71
C GLN A 163 5.60 6.85 -18.71
N ARG A 164 4.96 6.85 -17.53
CA ARG A 164 5.09 5.74 -16.57
C ARG A 164 4.52 4.44 -17.15
N ILE A 165 3.33 4.51 -17.75
CA ILE A 165 2.73 3.37 -18.46
C ILE A 165 3.68 2.86 -19.55
N ASP A 166 4.21 3.73 -20.41
CA ASP A 166 5.12 3.35 -21.48
C ASP A 166 6.42 2.72 -20.96
N THR A 167 6.92 3.21 -19.82
CA THR A 167 8.09 2.60 -19.14
C THR A 167 7.77 1.19 -18.64
N VAL A 168 6.59 0.99 -18.02
CA VAL A 168 6.12 -0.34 -17.57
C VAL A 168 6.03 -1.29 -18.75
N LEU A 169 5.46 -0.85 -19.89
CA LEU A 169 5.39 -1.67 -21.11
C LEU A 169 6.78 -2.00 -21.65
N THR A 170 7.72 -1.05 -21.62
CA THR A 170 9.11 -1.29 -22.02
C THR A 170 9.76 -2.38 -21.17
N TRP A 171 9.51 -2.39 -19.86
CA TRP A 171 10.03 -3.44 -18.97
C TRP A 171 9.38 -4.80 -19.25
N LEU A 172 8.07 -4.84 -19.50
CA LEU A 172 7.37 -6.08 -19.88
C LEU A 172 7.86 -6.66 -21.22
N GLN A 173 8.26 -5.81 -22.17
CA GLN A 173 8.74 -6.24 -23.49
C GLN A 173 10.20 -6.73 -23.50
N LYS A 174 10.91 -6.69 -22.38
CA LYS A 174 12.25 -7.27 -22.28
C LYS A 174 12.24 -8.77 -22.61
N PRO A 175 13.36 -9.34 -23.08
CA PRO A 175 13.51 -10.78 -23.19
C PRO A 175 13.14 -11.49 -21.87
N GLU A 176 12.57 -12.68 -21.94
CA GLU A 176 12.06 -13.39 -20.78
C GLU A 176 13.03 -13.47 -19.59
N PRO A 177 14.33 -13.77 -19.77
CA PRO A 177 15.27 -13.82 -18.65
C PRO A 177 15.50 -12.45 -17.97
N GLU A 178 15.19 -11.37 -18.66
CA GLU A 178 15.32 -9.99 -18.13
C GLU A 178 13.99 -9.39 -17.72
N ARG A 179 12.88 -9.99 -18.11
CA ARG A 179 11.53 -9.47 -17.87
C ARG A 179 11.17 -9.54 -16.39
N PRO A 180 10.75 -8.43 -15.75
CA PRO A 180 10.25 -8.47 -14.37
C PRO A 180 8.93 -9.24 -14.31
N ARG A 181 8.81 -10.16 -13.33
CA ARG A 181 7.57 -10.88 -13.08
C ARG A 181 6.60 -10.10 -12.20
N LEU A 182 7.10 -9.11 -11.46
CA LEU A 182 6.29 -8.15 -10.70
C LEU A 182 6.67 -6.74 -11.12
N ILE A 183 5.67 -5.92 -11.43
CA ILE A 183 5.82 -4.48 -11.59
C ILE A 183 4.85 -3.79 -10.65
N MET A 184 5.36 -2.85 -9.85
CA MET A 184 4.59 -1.99 -8.96
C MET A 184 4.61 -0.56 -9.51
N LEU A 185 3.43 -0.01 -9.83
CA LEU A 185 3.25 1.29 -10.46
C LEU A 185 2.43 2.21 -9.54
N TYR A 186 2.91 3.41 -9.30
CA TYR A 186 2.25 4.41 -8.48
C TYR A 186 1.86 5.64 -9.27
N PHE A 187 0.65 6.13 -8.99
CA PHE A 187 0.12 7.41 -9.44
C PHE A 187 -0.35 8.21 -8.22
N GLU A 188 0.10 9.47 -8.12
CA GLU A 188 -0.18 10.36 -6.99
C GLU A 188 -1.58 10.97 -6.98
N GLU A 189 -2.44 10.64 -7.94
CA GLU A 189 -3.82 11.12 -8.02
C GLU A 189 -4.82 9.95 -7.84
N PRO A 190 -6.01 10.26 -7.32
CA PRO A 190 -6.68 11.56 -7.11
C PRO A 190 -6.39 12.23 -5.75
N ASP A 191 -5.40 11.82 -4.96
CA ASP A 191 -5.10 12.37 -3.63
C ASP A 191 -4.90 13.89 -3.65
N GLY A 192 -4.05 14.39 -4.55
CA GLY A 192 -3.79 15.83 -4.66
C GLY A 192 -5.06 16.64 -4.92
N SER A 193 -5.91 16.16 -5.83
CA SER A 193 -7.21 16.80 -6.10
C SER A 193 -8.15 16.68 -4.91
N GLY A 194 -8.17 15.52 -4.23
CA GLY A 194 -8.97 15.29 -3.02
C GLY A 194 -8.65 16.28 -1.91
N HIS A 195 -7.37 16.49 -1.63
CA HIS A 195 -6.92 17.48 -0.67
C HIS A 195 -7.33 18.92 -1.05
N HIS A 196 -7.12 19.30 -2.30
CA HIS A 196 -7.33 20.68 -2.73
C HIS A 196 -8.81 21.03 -2.94
N ASN A 197 -9.58 20.11 -3.53
CA ASN A 197 -10.94 20.37 -3.97
C ASN A 197 -12.01 19.70 -3.11
N GLY A 198 -11.64 18.75 -2.24
CA GLY A 198 -12.53 17.85 -1.52
C GLY A 198 -12.82 16.56 -2.32
N PRO A 199 -13.03 15.42 -1.62
CA PRO A 199 -13.16 14.10 -2.26
C PRO A 199 -14.37 13.98 -3.20
N CYS A 200 -15.48 14.65 -2.88
CA CYS A 200 -16.75 14.54 -3.61
C CYS A 200 -16.98 15.72 -4.58
N SER A 201 -15.96 16.49 -4.91
CA SER A 201 -16.08 17.66 -5.79
C SER A 201 -16.05 17.27 -7.27
N LEU A 202 -16.59 18.16 -8.13
CA LEU A 202 -16.52 17.98 -9.59
C LEU A 202 -15.07 17.91 -10.12
N PRO A 203 -14.11 18.76 -9.66
CA PRO A 203 -12.72 18.63 -10.07
C PRO A 203 -12.11 17.28 -9.70
N THR A 204 -12.33 16.78 -8.48
CA THR A 204 -11.84 15.45 -8.07
C THR A 204 -12.49 14.34 -8.91
N GLY A 205 -13.78 14.45 -9.20
CA GLY A 205 -14.46 13.53 -10.11
C GLY A 205 -13.86 13.49 -11.51
N ALA A 206 -13.43 14.63 -12.05
CA ALA A 206 -12.74 14.70 -13.35
C ALA A 206 -11.38 13.98 -13.31
N VAL A 207 -10.63 14.13 -12.21
CA VAL A 207 -9.35 13.42 -11.98
C VAL A 207 -9.59 11.92 -11.84
N VAL A 208 -10.60 11.48 -11.09
CA VAL A 208 -10.98 10.07 -10.97
C VAL A 208 -11.29 9.45 -12.34
N GLN A 209 -12.02 10.16 -13.20
CA GLN A 209 -12.33 9.71 -14.58
C GLN A 209 -11.05 9.66 -15.45
N HIS A 210 -10.12 10.59 -15.26
CA HIS A 210 -8.83 10.55 -15.93
C HIS A 210 -8.01 9.32 -15.51
N MET A 211 -7.95 9.02 -14.20
CA MET A 211 -7.27 7.83 -13.68
C MET A 211 -7.89 6.54 -14.23
N ASP A 212 -9.21 6.45 -14.31
CA ASP A 212 -9.91 5.34 -14.98
C ASP A 212 -9.47 5.18 -16.43
N SER A 213 -9.34 6.29 -17.16
CA SER A 213 -8.89 6.29 -18.56
C SER A 213 -7.47 5.75 -18.70
N LEU A 214 -6.56 6.13 -17.80
CA LEU A 214 -5.18 5.63 -17.75
C LEU A 214 -5.12 4.13 -17.46
N VAL A 215 -5.96 3.63 -16.55
CA VAL A 215 -6.11 2.18 -16.31
C VAL A 215 -6.58 1.48 -17.58
N GLY A 216 -7.53 2.05 -18.31
CA GLY A 216 -7.98 1.53 -19.58
C GLY A 216 -6.87 1.47 -20.65
N VAL A 217 -6.05 2.52 -20.74
CA VAL A 217 -4.86 2.56 -21.62
C VAL A 217 -3.86 1.47 -21.25
N LEU A 218 -3.52 1.35 -19.96
CA LEU A 218 -2.58 0.33 -19.49
C LEU A 218 -3.10 -1.08 -19.80
N ARG A 219 -4.36 -1.38 -19.45
CA ARG A 219 -5.01 -2.67 -19.75
C ARG A 219 -4.92 -3.00 -21.23
N LYS A 220 -5.35 -2.09 -22.11
CA LYS A 220 -5.34 -2.29 -23.56
C LYS A 220 -3.94 -2.56 -24.09
N LYS A 221 -2.93 -1.84 -23.60
CA LYS A 221 -1.52 -2.05 -23.99
C LYS A 221 -0.99 -3.41 -23.49
N ILE A 222 -1.35 -3.85 -22.29
CA ILE A 222 -1.02 -5.19 -21.77
C ILE A 222 -1.67 -6.26 -22.64
N GLU A 223 -2.96 -6.17 -22.92
CA GLU A 223 -3.71 -7.14 -23.73
C GLU A 223 -3.15 -7.27 -25.16
N ALA A 224 -2.52 -6.22 -25.69
CA ALA A 224 -1.88 -6.24 -27.01
C ALA A 224 -0.51 -6.93 -27.04
N LEU A 225 0.09 -7.27 -25.90
CA LEU A 225 1.35 -8.02 -25.85
C LEU A 225 1.13 -9.47 -26.28
N PRO A 226 2.10 -10.12 -26.96
CA PRO A 226 1.97 -11.53 -27.37
C PRO A 226 1.66 -12.50 -26.21
N PHE A 227 2.07 -12.14 -25.00
CA PHE A 227 1.85 -12.87 -23.74
C PHE A 227 0.93 -12.11 -22.79
N GLY A 228 0.12 -11.18 -23.30
CA GLY A 228 -0.79 -10.35 -22.48
C GLY A 228 -1.78 -11.17 -21.67
N LYS A 229 -2.19 -12.34 -22.18
CA LYS A 229 -3.06 -13.30 -21.48
C LYS A 229 -2.43 -13.90 -20.21
N ASP A 230 -1.11 -13.86 -20.09
CA ASP A 230 -0.34 -14.41 -18.97
C ASP A 230 -0.03 -13.33 -17.91
N ILE A 231 -0.63 -12.14 -18.06
CA ILE A 231 -0.41 -11.00 -17.15
C ILE A 231 -1.62 -10.76 -16.26
N ASN A 232 -1.39 -10.75 -14.95
CA ASN A 232 -2.32 -10.26 -13.95
C ASN A 232 -2.20 -8.74 -13.84
N LEU A 233 -3.33 -8.04 -13.83
CA LEU A 233 -3.42 -6.61 -13.55
C LEU A 233 -4.26 -6.39 -12.31
N ILE A 234 -3.65 -5.81 -11.28
CA ILE A 234 -4.28 -5.40 -10.03
C ILE A 234 -4.31 -3.87 -9.99
N VAL A 235 -5.44 -3.27 -9.64
CA VAL A 235 -5.59 -1.83 -9.40
C VAL A 235 -6.18 -1.63 -8.01
N THR A 236 -5.50 -0.87 -7.18
CA THR A 236 -5.91 -0.58 -5.79
C THR A 236 -5.50 0.83 -5.39
N SER A 237 -5.56 1.15 -4.12
CA SER A 237 -5.11 2.39 -3.51
C SER A 237 -4.52 2.10 -2.12
N ASP A 238 -3.94 3.08 -1.53
CA ASP A 238 -3.33 3.05 -0.20
C ASP A 238 -4.28 3.53 0.91
N HIS A 239 -5.10 4.53 0.64
CA HIS A 239 -6.15 5.07 1.54
C HIS A 239 -7.24 5.77 0.73
N GLY A 240 -8.31 6.15 1.42
CA GLY A 240 -9.34 7.01 0.89
C GLY A 240 -9.14 8.48 1.25
N MET A 241 -10.23 9.26 1.28
CA MET A 241 -10.22 10.69 1.52
C MET A 241 -11.56 11.12 2.13
N THR A 242 -11.57 12.01 3.13
CA THR A 242 -12.79 12.58 3.71
C THR A 242 -12.80 14.09 3.60
N ASP A 243 -14.00 14.69 3.55
CA ASP A 243 -14.16 16.13 3.60
C ASP A 243 -13.78 16.69 4.98
N ILE A 244 -13.04 17.78 4.97
CA ILE A 244 -12.72 18.58 6.16
C ILE A 244 -13.24 20.01 5.98
N SER A 245 -13.36 20.72 7.09
CA SER A 245 -13.86 22.09 7.12
C SER A 245 -13.04 22.93 8.11
N PRO A 246 -12.80 24.24 7.81
CA PRO A 246 -12.15 25.15 8.75
C PRO A 246 -12.86 25.30 10.09
N GLU A 247 -14.15 24.97 10.18
CA GLU A 247 -14.94 25.00 11.41
C GLU A 247 -14.75 23.72 12.26
N ARG A 248 -14.29 22.63 11.63
CA ARG A 248 -14.06 21.33 12.31
C ARG A 248 -12.60 21.18 12.74
N VAL A 249 -12.16 22.05 13.65
CA VAL A 249 -10.78 22.14 14.13
C VAL A 249 -10.72 22.04 15.63
N VAL A 250 -9.78 21.25 16.14
CA VAL A 250 -9.42 21.17 17.55
C VAL A 250 -8.01 21.72 17.73
N ASN A 251 -7.84 22.70 18.61
CA ASN A 251 -6.52 23.21 18.95
C ASN A 251 -5.98 22.48 20.20
N ILE A 252 -5.00 21.62 20.02
CA ILE A 252 -4.37 20.88 21.12
C ILE A 252 -3.78 21.82 22.16
N ASN A 253 -3.28 22.99 21.75
CA ASN A 253 -2.67 23.98 22.66
C ASN A 253 -3.66 24.63 23.62
N ASP A 254 -4.98 24.52 23.38
CA ASP A 254 -6.00 24.99 24.34
C ASP A 254 -6.09 24.07 25.58
N TYR A 255 -5.56 22.84 25.47
CA TYR A 255 -5.63 21.81 26.50
C TYR A 255 -4.25 21.43 27.06
N VAL A 256 -3.20 21.50 26.25
CA VAL A 256 -1.86 21.02 26.60
C VAL A 256 -0.89 22.19 26.61
N LYS A 257 -0.20 22.34 27.75
CA LYS A 257 0.84 23.36 27.90
C LYS A 257 2.14 22.87 27.26
N PRO A 258 2.84 23.70 26.46
CA PRO A 258 4.10 23.31 25.80
C PRO A 258 5.16 22.76 26.78
N GLU A 259 5.24 23.30 27.99
CA GLU A 259 6.18 22.87 29.03
C GLU A 259 5.92 21.45 29.57
N TRP A 260 4.74 20.88 29.33
CA TRP A 260 4.38 19.51 29.70
C TRP A 260 4.93 18.45 28.74
N CYS A 261 5.31 18.86 27.53
CA CYS A 261 5.73 17.97 26.44
C CYS A 261 7.21 18.14 26.12
N GLU A 262 7.85 17.07 25.67
CA GLU A 262 9.12 17.13 24.97
C GLU A 262 8.88 17.40 23.49
N VAL A 263 7.92 16.71 22.89
CA VAL A 263 7.55 16.84 21.47
C VAL A 263 6.05 16.59 21.30
N ILE A 264 5.43 17.34 20.42
CA ILE A 264 4.11 17.06 19.84
C ILE A 264 4.35 16.95 18.34
N ASP A 265 4.04 15.80 17.73
CA ASP A 265 4.34 15.52 16.31
C ASP A 265 3.25 14.67 15.66
N GLY A 266 3.21 14.76 14.33
CA GLY A 266 2.16 14.14 13.52
C GLY A 266 0.91 15.01 13.41
N ARG A 267 -0.01 14.58 12.56
CA ARG A 267 -1.29 15.29 12.33
C ARG A 267 -2.46 14.38 12.62
N THR A 268 -2.64 13.36 11.81
CA THR A 268 -3.72 12.38 11.95
C THR A 268 -3.12 10.98 11.90
N PRO A 269 -2.87 10.34 13.05
CA PRO A 269 -2.95 10.86 14.44
C PRO A 269 -1.78 11.77 14.81
N THR A 270 -1.92 12.50 15.94
CA THR A 270 -0.85 13.20 16.59
C THR A 270 -0.27 12.37 17.73
N SER A 271 1.04 12.28 17.82
CA SER A 271 1.80 11.68 18.92
C SER A 271 2.32 12.78 19.85
N ILE A 272 2.18 12.57 21.16
CA ILE A 272 2.72 13.45 22.19
C ILE A 272 3.74 12.65 23.00
N PHE A 273 4.97 13.16 23.06
CA PHE A 273 6.03 12.70 23.94
C PHE A 273 6.01 13.60 25.16
N SER A 274 5.43 13.10 26.24
CA SER A 274 5.24 13.89 27.46
C SER A 274 6.45 13.84 28.37
N LYS A 275 6.61 14.86 29.23
CA LYS A 275 7.43 14.68 30.40
C LYS A 275 6.67 13.76 31.39
N PRO A 276 7.35 12.79 32.01
CA PRO A 276 6.68 11.72 32.78
C PRO A 276 5.69 12.22 33.84
N GLU A 277 6.03 13.31 34.52
CA GLU A 277 5.21 13.90 35.56
C GLU A 277 3.92 14.55 35.06
N TYR A 278 3.82 14.87 33.76
CA TYR A 278 2.64 15.52 33.17
C TYR A 278 1.78 14.59 32.32
N ARG A 279 2.17 13.32 32.09
CA ARG A 279 1.45 12.40 31.24
C ARG A 279 -0.04 12.28 31.54
N ASP A 280 -0.36 12.08 32.85
CA ASP A 280 -1.77 11.98 33.27
C ASP A 280 -2.50 13.32 33.16
N SER A 281 -1.82 14.43 33.44
CA SER A 281 -2.37 15.77 33.30
C SER A 281 -2.75 16.07 31.85
N ILE A 282 -1.91 15.73 30.89
CA ILE A 282 -2.16 15.87 29.44
C ILE A 282 -3.36 15.03 29.04
N CYS A 283 -3.39 13.73 29.39
CA CYS A 283 -4.51 12.85 29.07
C CYS A 283 -5.84 13.39 29.63
N ASN A 284 -5.85 13.81 30.89
CA ASN A 284 -7.04 14.33 31.56
C ASN A 284 -7.51 15.67 30.97
N ALA A 285 -6.59 16.50 30.51
CA ALA A 285 -6.93 17.75 29.85
C ALA A 285 -7.54 17.50 28.47
N LEU A 286 -6.88 16.66 27.63
CA LEU A 286 -7.33 16.33 26.28
C LEU A 286 -8.65 15.55 26.27
N LYS A 287 -8.94 14.70 27.25
CA LYS A 287 -10.23 13.99 27.38
C LYS A 287 -11.42 14.92 27.57
N LYS A 288 -11.20 16.22 27.86
CA LYS A 288 -12.26 17.24 27.92
C LYS A 288 -12.58 17.83 26.54
N ALA A 289 -11.71 17.68 25.59
CA ALA A 289 -11.95 18.16 24.24
C ALA A 289 -12.97 17.27 23.50
N ALA A 290 -13.88 17.91 22.80
CA ALA A 290 -14.80 17.20 21.91
C ALA A 290 -14.09 16.80 20.60
N HIS A 291 -14.64 15.81 19.90
CA HIS A 291 -14.24 15.39 18.55
C HIS A 291 -12.82 14.84 18.43
N ILE A 292 -12.26 14.36 19.53
CA ILE A 292 -10.98 13.64 19.54
C ILE A 292 -11.08 12.37 20.39
N ARG A 293 -10.21 11.42 20.10
CA ARG A 293 -9.94 10.27 20.96
C ARG A 293 -8.53 10.37 21.50
N VAL A 294 -8.37 10.06 22.77
CA VAL A 294 -7.10 10.20 23.49
C VAL A 294 -6.78 8.88 24.17
N TRP A 295 -5.60 8.35 23.92
CA TRP A 295 -5.10 7.15 24.57
C TRP A 295 -3.70 7.37 25.13
N LYS A 296 -3.41 6.79 26.25
CA LYS A 296 -2.04 6.42 26.54
C LYS A 296 -1.63 5.33 25.56
N LYS A 297 -0.36 5.24 25.22
CA LYS A 297 0.17 4.31 24.21
C LYS A 297 -0.28 2.86 24.46
N GLU A 298 -0.27 2.42 25.70
CA GLU A 298 -0.72 1.09 26.13
C GLU A 298 -2.25 0.88 26.13
N GLU A 299 -3.02 1.96 25.99
CA GLU A 299 -4.50 1.94 25.94
C GLU A 299 -5.03 1.97 24.49
N ILE A 300 -4.15 2.06 23.48
CA ILE A 300 -4.58 2.09 22.07
C ILE A 300 -5.28 0.78 21.74
N PRO A 301 -6.47 0.83 21.10
CA PRO A 301 -7.21 -0.38 20.74
C PRO A 301 -6.36 -1.36 19.91
N ALA A 302 -6.31 -2.63 20.33
CA ALA A 302 -5.46 -3.65 19.72
C ALA A 302 -5.76 -3.88 18.22
N GLU A 303 -7.01 -3.67 17.80
CA GLU A 303 -7.44 -3.78 16.42
C GLU A 303 -6.82 -2.73 15.48
N LEU A 304 -6.23 -1.66 16.00
CA LEU A 304 -5.51 -0.67 15.22
C LEU A 304 -4.08 -1.13 14.88
N HIS A 305 -3.57 -2.16 15.56
CA HIS A 305 -2.19 -2.63 15.40
C HIS A 305 -1.17 -1.48 15.45
N TYR A 306 -1.34 -0.58 16.42
CA TYR A 306 -0.58 0.65 16.55
C TYR A 306 -0.29 0.92 18.04
N GLY A 307 0.97 1.24 18.39
CA GLY A 307 1.34 1.54 19.77
C GLY A 307 2.55 0.76 20.30
N SER A 308 3.14 -0.19 19.55
CA SER A 308 4.32 -0.92 20.03
C SER A 308 5.64 -0.23 19.64
N SER A 309 5.66 0.54 18.54
CA SER A 309 6.85 1.24 18.05
C SER A 309 7.29 2.37 19.02
N ASP A 310 8.60 2.52 19.24
CA ASP A 310 9.20 3.60 19.99
C ASP A 310 9.07 4.98 19.31
N ARG A 311 8.71 4.99 18.01
CA ARG A 311 8.42 6.19 17.24
C ARG A 311 7.04 6.78 17.53
N ILE A 312 6.20 6.06 18.28
CA ILE A 312 4.89 6.51 18.72
C ILE A 312 5.04 7.09 20.14
N GLY A 313 4.54 8.31 20.33
CA GLY A 313 4.56 8.98 21.62
C GLY A 313 3.78 8.22 22.69
N ASP A 314 4.03 8.55 23.93
CA ASP A 314 3.37 7.95 25.10
C ASP A 314 1.89 8.32 25.24
N ILE A 315 1.43 9.33 24.48
CA ILE A 315 0.02 9.69 24.30
C ILE A 315 -0.25 9.83 22.79
N VAL A 316 -1.35 9.25 22.33
CA VAL A 316 -1.83 9.38 20.95
C VAL A 316 -3.19 10.05 20.96
N VAL A 317 -3.33 11.05 20.08
CA VAL A 317 -4.56 11.81 19.89
C VAL A 317 -5.01 11.67 18.45
N ALA A 318 -6.23 11.17 18.25
CA ALA A 318 -6.81 11.02 16.92
C ALA A 318 -8.09 11.86 16.80
N PRO A 319 -8.22 12.69 15.75
CA PRO A 319 -9.45 13.43 15.53
C PRO A 319 -10.55 12.50 15.01
N GLU A 320 -11.81 12.84 15.27
CA GLU A 320 -12.95 12.20 14.62
C GLU A 320 -12.95 12.48 13.13
N LEU A 321 -13.63 11.63 12.35
CA LEU A 321 -13.69 11.75 10.90
C LEU A 321 -14.14 13.14 10.45
N GLY A 322 -13.34 13.77 9.59
CA GLY A 322 -13.59 15.12 9.10
C GLY A 322 -13.17 16.25 10.03
N TRP A 323 -12.69 15.92 11.24
CA TRP A 323 -12.07 16.89 12.15
C TRP A 323 -10.55 16.88 11.98
N GLN A 324 -9.90 17.99 12.32
CA GLN A 324 -8.46 18.15 12.18
C GLN A 324 -7.87 18.98 13.32
N PHE A 325 -6.54 18.98 13.43
CA PHE A 325 -5.84 19.87 14.35
C PHE A 325 -5.44 21.19 13.66
N THR A 326 -5.07 22.20 14.42
CA THR A 326 -4.91 23.61 13.97
C THR A 326 -3.84 23.89 12.94
N ASP A 327 -2.96 22.94 12.65
CA ASP A 327 -1.80 23.12 11.75
C ASP A 327 -2.08 22.81 10.28
N VAL A 328 -3.34 22.53 9.93
CA VAL A 328 -3.73 22.23 8.54
C VAL A 328 -3.94 23.54 7.76
N ALA A 329 -3.46 23.57 6.53
CA ALA A 329 -3.64 24.72 5.63
C ALA A 329 -5.14 25.04 5.44
N ARG A 330 -5.51 26.31 5.52
CA ARG A 330 -6.91 26.76 5.49
C ARG A 330 -7.65 26.49 4.18
N ASP A 331 -6.90 26.26 3.09
CA ASP A 331 -7.42 25.96 1.75
C ASP A 331 -7.57 24.45 1.48
N THR A 332 -7.13 23.59 2.41
CA THR A 332 -7.30 22.15 2.30
C THR A 332 -8.75 21.76 2.59
N LYS A 333 -9.37 20.99 1.69
CA LYS A 333 -10.78 20.56 1.76
C LYS A 333 -10.96 19.06 1.97
N GLY A 334 -9.92 18.27 1.82
CA GLY A 334 -9.91 16.84 2.10
C GLY A 334 -8.73 16.42 2.91
N ALA A 335 -8.90 15.36 3.72
CA ALA A 335 -7.85 14.77 4.54
C ALA A 335 -8.04 13.26 4.66
N HIS A 336 -6.98 12.59 5.09
CA HIS A 336 -6.93 11.16 5.36
C HIS A 336 -6.10 10.90 6.63
N GLY A 337 -5.83 9.62 6.97
CA GLY A 337 -5.11 9.24 8.19
C GLY A 337 -6.05 8.80 9.32
N TYR A 338 -7.35 8.85 9.11
CA TYR A 338 -8.37 8.45 10.08
C TYR A 338 -8.46 6.92 10.22
N PHE A 339 -9.42 6.46 11.03
CA PHE A 339 -9.63 5.04 11.29
C PHE A 339 -9.94 4.26 10.00
N PRO A 340 -9.27 3.13 9.74
CA PRO A 340 -9.50 2.32 8.55
C PRO A 340 -10.92 1.82 8.38
N GLN A 341 -11.66 1.65 9.49
CA GLN A 341 -13.06 1.21 9.49
C GLN A 341 -14.02 2.28 8.97
N SER A 342 -13.60 3.55 8.95
CA SER A 342 -14.39 4.63 8.37
C SER A 342 -14.54 4.39 6.86
N PRO A 343 -15.76 4.39 6.30
CA PRO A 343 -15.96 4.14 4.87
C PRO A 343 -15.12 5.05 3.97
N ASP A 344 -14.94 6.31 4.36
CA ASP A 344 -14.15 7.29 3.61
C ASP A 344 -12.67 6.93 3.47
N MET A 345 -12.15 6.08 4.37
CA MET A 345 -10.75 5.62 4.34
C MET A 345 -10.56 4.33 3.56
N GLN A 346 -11.64 3.60 3.31
CA GLN A 346 -11.58 2.34 2.57
C GLN A 346 -11.27 2.56 1.09
N VAL A 347 -10.63 1.58 0.46
CA VAL A 347 -10.14 1.69 -0.90
C VAL A 347 -10.69 0.61 -1.82
N MET A 348 -10.71 0.90 -3.11
CA MET A 348 -11.10 -0.11 -4.09
C MET A 348 -9.99 -1.15 -4.30
N PHE A 349 -10.42 -2.35 -4.69
CA PHE A 349 -9.55 -3.37 -5.26
C PHE A 349 -10.22 -3.96 -6.50
N ARG A 350 -9.45 -4.02 -7.60
CA ARG A 350 -9.84 -4.65 -8.87
C ARG A 350 -8.70 -5.53 -9.34
N ALA A 351 -9.00 -6.74 -9.78
CA ALA A 351 -7.99 -7.65 -10.32
C ALA A 351 -8.53 -8.46 -11.49
N ILE A 352 -7.75 -8.55 -12.55
CA ILE A 352 -8.02 -9.39 -13.72
C ILE A 352 -6.74 -10.15 -14.11
N GLY A 353 -6.90 -11.25 -14.81
CA GLY A 353 -5.78 -12.00 -15.34
C GLY A 353 -5.97 -13.50 -15.21
N PRO A 354 -4.93 -14.29 -15.57
CA PRO A 354 -5.03 -15.75 -15.59
C PRO A 354 -5.33 -16.36 -14.21
N ASP A 355 -4.85 -15.77 -13.13
CA ASP A 355 -4.99 -16.33 -11.78
C ASP A 355 -6.28 -15.91 -11.06
N PHE A 356 -6.98 -14.89 -11.55
CA PHE A 356 -8.15 -14.33 -10.88
C PHE A 356 -9.47 -14.91 -11.38
N LYS A 357 -10.41 -15.10 -10.47
CA LYS A 357 -11.81 -15.42 -10.80
C LYS A 357 -12.43 -14.32 -11.65
N ARG A 358 -13.46 -14.68 -12.41
CA ARG A 358 -14.24 -13.72 -13.23
C ARG A 358 -15.56 -13.39 -12.58
N GLY A 359 -15.96 -12.13 -12.62
CA GLY A 359 -17.22 -11.65 -12.07
C GLY A 359 -17.38 -11.92 -10.57
N TYR A 360 -16.27 -11.99 -9.83
CA TYR A 360 -16.26 -12.34 -8.43
C TYR A 360 -16.24 -11.09 -7.54
N ILE A 361 -17.18 -11.04 -6.59
CA ILE A 361 -17.24 -10.00 -5.56
C ILE A 361 -16.75 -10.63 -4.25
N SER A 362 -15.62 -10.14 -3.75
CA SER A 362 -15.07 -10.57 -2.48
C SER A 362 -15.70 -9.81 -1.31
N GLY A 363 -15.78 -10.45 -0.14
CA GLY A 363 -16.22 -9.84 1.10
C GLY A 363 -15.28 -8.78 1.68
N GLY A 364 -14.13 -8.54 1.03
CA GLY A 364 -13.10 -7.60 1.48
C GLY A 364 -11.99 -8.26 2.30
N PHE A 365 -10.88 -7.54 2.43
CA PHE A 365 -9.67 -7.97 3.15
C PHE A 365 -8.87 -6.72 3.57
N VAL A 366 -7.76 -6.92 4.28
CA VAL A 366 -6.89 -5.83 4.75
C VAL A 366 -5.64 -5.74 3.87
N ASN A 367 -5.04 -4.57 3.76
CA ASN A 367 -3.94 -4.31 2.83
C ASN A 367 -2.65 -5.11 3.10
N VAL A 368 -2.41 -5.55 4.34
CA VAL A 368 -1.29 -6.47 4.67
C VAL A 368 -1.39 -7.81 3.92
N ASP A 369 -2.59 -8.21 3.46
CA ASP A 369 -2.81 -9.46 2.73
C ASP A 369 -2.31 -9.41 1.27
N ILE A 370 -1.98 -8.22 0.75
CA ILE A 370 -1.45 -8.06 -0.60
C ILE A 370 -0.06 -8.70 -0.76
N TYR A 371 0.80 -8.59 0.26
CA TYR A 371 2.11 -9.21 0.19
C TYR A 371 2.06 -10.74 0.03
N PRO A 372 1.32 -11.50 0.86
CA PRO A 372 1.16 -12.94 0.65
C PRO A 372 0.45 -13.29 -0.66
N LEU A 373 -0.49 -12.47 -1.16
CA LEU A 373 -1.07 -12.64 -2.49
C LEU A 373 0.00 -12.52 -3.58
N LEU A 374 0.80 -11.45 -3.56
CA LEU A 374 1.88 -11.25 -4.54
C LEU A 374 2.93 -12.37 -4.46
N SER A 375 3.27 -12.82 -3.26
CA SER A 375 4.19 -13.96 -3.08
C SER A 375 3.65 -15.23 -3.71
N HIS A 376 2.35 -15.50 -3.56
CA HIS A 376 1.69 -16.65 -4.20
C HIS A 376 1.70 -16.53 -5.74
N LEU A 377 1.31 -15.38 -6.29
CA LEU A 377 1.32 -15.14 -7.74
C LEU A 377 2.73 -15.27 -8.35
N LEU A 378 3.75 -14.89 -7.60
CA LEU A 378 5.15 -15.05 -8.01
C LEU A 378 5.72 -16.44 -7.77
N GLN A 379 5.00 -17.30 -7.04
CA GLN A 379 5.46 -18.64 -6.63
C GLN A 379 6.76 -18.57 -5.81
N ILE A 380 6.86 -17.61 -4.90
CA ILE A 380 8.00 -17.43 -3.98
C ILE A 380 7.57 -17.67 -2.54
N VAL A 381 8.54 -18.01 -1.71
CA VAL A 381 8.35 -18.15 -0.26
C VAL A 381 8.30 -16.74 0.35
N PRO A 382 7.19 -16.36 1.01
CA PRO A 382 7.08 -15.05 1.65
C PRO A 382 7.98 -14.94 2.88
N GLU A 383 8.42 -13.74 3.20
CA GLU A 383 8.93 -13.42 4.53
C GLU A 383 7.79 -13.42 5.55
N LYS A 384 8.16 -13.41 6.85
CA LYS A 384 7.17 -13.29 7.93
C LYS A 384 6.47 -11.92 7.86
N THR A 385 5.14 -11.92 7.77
CA THR A 385 4.31 -10.72 7.66
C THR A 385 3.13 -10.77 8.63
N ASP A 386 2.37 -9.68 8.74
CA ASP A 386 1.09 -9.63 9.45
C ASP A 386 -0.07 -10.07 8.56
N GLY A 387 0.19 -10.14 7.24
CA GLY A 387 -0.77 -10.58 6.24
C GLY A 387 -1.05 -12.08 6.31
N ARG A 388 -2.25 -12.45 5.89
CA ARG A 388 -2.70 -13.86 5.83
C ARG A 388 -3.26 -14.18 4.46
N PHE A 389 -2.64 -15.08 3.74
CA PHE A 389 -3.10 -15.54 2.43
C PHE A 389 -4.52 -16.10 2.48
N GLU A 390 -4.88 -16.77 3.58
CA GLU A 390 -6.18 -17.37 3.78
C GLU A 390 -7.37 -16.40 3.69
N ARG A 391 -7.14 -15.10 3.99
CA ARG A 391 -8.19 -14.06 3.91
C ARG A 391 -8.45 -13.57 2.49
N ILE A 392 -7.50 -13.78 1.56
CA ILE A 392 -7.58 -13.24 0.20
C ILE A 392 -7.60 -14.32 -0.87
N LYS A 393 -7.23 -15.57 -0.57
CA LYS A 393 -7.11 -16.66 -1.56
C LYS A 393 -8.39 -16.92 -2.37
N ASP A 394 -9.56 -16.62 -1.82
CA ASP A 394 -10.84 -16.87 -2.46
C ASP A 394 -11.07 -16.06 -3.74
N ILE A 395 -10.24 -15.03 -4.00
CA ILE A 395 -10.30 -14.28 -5.25
C ILE A 395 -9.61 -15.01 -6.40
N LEU A 396 -8.81 -16.04 -6.11
CA LEU A 396 -8.06 -16.83 -7.09
C LEU A 396 -8.90 -17.99 -7.64
N ARG A 397 -8.50 -18.48 -8.83
CA ARG A 397 -9.12 -19.64 -9.49
C ARG A 397 -8.82 -20.96 -8.81
#